data_e962dd2603c3e447eb17f7216e79dd06
#
_entry.id   e962dd2603c3e447eb17f7216e79dd06
#
_cell.length_a   1.000
_cell.length_b   1.000
_cell.length_c   1.000
_cell.angle_alpha   90.00
_cell.angle_beta   90.00
_cell.angle_gamma   90.00
#
_symmetry.space_group_name_H-M   'P 1'
#
loop_
_entity.id
_entity.type
_entity.pdbx_description
1 polymer ?
#
loop_
_entity_poly.entity_id
_entity_poly.type
_entity_poly.pdbx_seq_one_letter_code
_entity_poly.pdbx_strand_id
1 'polypeptide(L)'
;MARRSWCAYALGVDAIGNLLWFVLGGFVMGLAWWLAGCVMILTIIGIPWARACFVMGNFCFFPFGREAVDRPGAGVLSAISNIIWFVLAGIWLAIGHVISAIGCAVTIIGIPFAIQHLKLAALALAPVGKTIVDKR
;
A
#
# COMPACT_ATOMS: atom_id res chain seq x y z
N MET A 1 -7.50 24.14 22.74
CA MET A 1 -8.32 24.52 21.56
C MET A 1 -7.55 24.36 20.25
N ALA A 2 -6.34 24.88 20.11
CA ALA A 2 -5.54 24.75 18.88
C ALA A 2 -5.29 23.29 18.43
N ARG A 3 -5.03 22.37 19.33
CA ARG A 3 -4.75 20.96 19.01
C ARG A 3 -5.95 20.24 18.35
N ARG A 4 -7.18 20.59 18.72
CA ARG A 4 -8.41 20.02 18.12
C ARG A 4 -8.65 20.54 16.70
N SER A 5 -8.34 21.80 16.43
CA SER A 5 -8.52 22.37 15.10
C SER A 5 -7.50 21.82 14.10
N TRP A 6 -6.26 21.61 14.51
CA TRP A 6 -5.24 20.97 13.68
C TRP A 6 -5.58 19.52 13.35
N CYS A 7 -6.12 18.76 14.32
CA CYS A 7 -6.55 17.39 14.11
C CYS A 7 -7.72 17.32 13.12
N ALA A 8 -8.71 18.18 13.26
CA ALA A 8 -9.84 18.24 12.32
C ALA A 8 -9.43 18.64 10.90
N TYR A 9 -8.50 19.60 10.77
CA TYR A 9 -7.92 19.99 9.49
C TYR A 9 -7.17 18.83 8.83
N ALA A 10 -6.30 18.16 9.57
CA ALA A 10 -5.55 17.01 9.05
C ALA A 10 -6.47 15.87 8.61
N LEU A 11 -7.55 15.59 9.36
CA LEU A 11 -8.58 14.61 8.98
C LEU A 11 -9.24 14.97 7.66
N GLY A 12 -9.59 16.25 7.47
CA GLY A 12 -10.20 16.73 6.23
C GLY A 12 -9.26 16.61 5.03
N VAL A 13 -7.98 16.96 5.21
CA VAL A 13 -6.96 16.84 4.16
C VAL A 13 -6.73 15.38 3.77
N ASP A 14 -6.64 14.48 4.75
CA ASP A 14 -6.46 13.06 4.48
C ASP A 14 -7.68 12.45 3.77
N ALA A 15 -8.90 12.86 4.15
CA ALA A 15 -10.13 12.39 3.51
C ALA A 15 -10.19 12.82 2.04
N ILE A 16 -9.90 14.08 1.73
CA ILE A 16 -9.85 14.60 0.37
C ILE A 16 -8.73 13.90 -0.42
N GLY A 17 -7.55 13.76 0.18
CA GLY A 17 -6.41 13.06 -0.40
C GLY A 17 -6.75 11.62 -0.76
N ASN A 18 -7.39 10.89 0.13
CA ASN A 18 -7.84 9.51 -0.09
C ASN A 18 -8.91 9.40 -1.18
N LEU A 19 -9.84 10.36 -1.26
CA LEU A 19 -10.87 10.38 -2.30
C LEU A 19 -10.24 10.57 -3.68
N LEU A 20 -9.36 11.56 -3.83
CA LEU A 20 -8.66 11.80 -5.08
C LEU A 20 -7.74 10.64 -5.46
N TRP A 21 -7.02 10.09 -4.48
CA TRP A 21 -6.18 8.92 -4.64
C TRP A 21 -6.96 7.72 -5.17
N PHE A 22 -8.12 7.44 -4.58
CA PHE A 22 -8.96 6.31 -4.96
C PHE A 22 -9.34 6.36 -6.45
N VAL A 23 -9.65 7.56 -6.95
CA VAL A 23 -9.97 7.78 -8.37
C VAL A 23 -8.74 7.73 -9.26
N LEU A 24 -7.59 8.24 -8.79
CA LEU A 24 -6.35 8.39 -9.57
C LEU A 24 -5.49 7.12 -9.66
N GLY A 25 -5.95 6.00 -9.14
CA GLY A 25 -5.23 4.73 -9.26
C GLY A 25 -5.24 3.85 -8.02
N GLY A 26 -5.58 4.40 -6.84
CA GLY A 26 -5.65 3.65 -5.59
C GLY A 26 -6.64 2.49 -5.66
N PHE A 27 -7.78 2.69 -6.29
CA PHE A 27 -8.78 1.65 -6.50
C PHE A 27 -8.23 0.49 -7.34
N VAL A 28 -7.65 0.80 -8.50
CA VAL A 28 -7.10 -0.22 -9.42
C VAL A 28 -5.99 -1.02 -8.75
N MET A 29 -5.07 -0.33 -8.10
CA MET A 29 -3.94 -1.00 -7.42
C MET A 29 -4.39 -1.76 -6.18
N GLY A 30 -5.36 -1.27 -5.44
CA GLY A 30 -5.97 -2.00 -4.32
C GLY A 30 -6.64 -3.29 -4.77
N LEU A 31 -7.36 -3.26 -5.88
CA LEU A 31 -7.93 -4.47 -6.49
C LEU A 31 -6.85 -5.43 -6.98
N ALA A 32 -5.75 -4.94 -7.55
CA ALA A 32 -4.63 -5.78 -7.97
C ALA A 32 -4.01 -6.54 -6.77
N TRP A 33 -3.86 -5.86 -5.63
CA TRP A 33 -3.42 -6.49 -4.38
C TRP A 33 -4.41 -7.55 -3.88
N TRP A 34 -5.69 -7.25 -3.91
CA TRP A 34 -6.72 -8.20 -3.49
C TRP A 34 -6.79 -9.41 -4.41
N LEU A 35 -6.67 -9.20 -5.72
CA LEU A 35 -6.61 -10.28 -6.69
C LEU A 35 -5.40 -11.19 -6.42
N ALA A 36 -4.22 -10.61 -6.18
CA ALA A 36 -3.04 -11.37 -5.79
C ALA A 36 -3.30 -12.17 -4.51
N GLY A 37 -3.97 -11.59 -3.50
CA GLY A 37 -4.36 -12.28 -2.28
C GLY A 37 -5.29 -13.47 -2.54
N CYS A 38 -6.30 -13.31 -3.39
CA CYS A 38 -7.21 -14.39 -3.78
C CYS A 38 -6.46 -15.53 -4.49
N VAL A 39 -5.56 -15.21 -5.41
CA VAL A 39 -4.71 -16.21 -6.08
C VAL A 39 -3.85 -16.95 -5.06
N MET A 40 -3.26 -16.24 -4.09
CA MET A 40 -2.45 -16.87 -3.05
C MET A 40 -3.26 -17.84 -2.17
N ILE A 41 -4.51 -17.51 -1.84
CA ILE A 41 -5.40 -18.42 -1.10
C ILE A 41 -5.63 -19.70 -1.90
N LEU A 42 -5.90 -19.58 -3.19
CA LEU A 42 -6.17 -20.74 -4.07
C LEU A 42 -4.98 -21.69 -4.17
N THR A 43 -3.76 -21.22 -3.99
CA THR A 43 -2.55 -22.04 -3.99
C THR A 43 -2.33 -22.81 -2.68
N ILE A 44 -3.11 -22.57 -1.64
CA ILE A 44 -3.00 -23.11 -0.27
C ILE A 44 -1.67 -22.75 0.40
N ILE A 45 -0.53 -23.02 -0.25
CA ILE A 45 0.82 -22.65 0.22
C ILE A 45 0.97 -21.14 0.35
N GLY A 46 0.25 -20.38 -0.47
CA GLY A 46 0.28 -18.91 -0.49
C GLY A 46 -0.52 -18.23 0.62
N ILE A 47 -1.22 -18.95 1.50
CA ILE A 47 -2.06 -18.36 2.56
C ILE A 47 -1.29 -17.33 3.41
N PRO A 48 -0.03 -17.54 3.85
CA PRO A 48 0.74 -16.53 4.57
C PRO A 48 0.92 -15.22 3.79
N TRP A 49 1.11 -15.32 2.47
CA TRP A 49 1.23 -14.14 1.60
C TRP A 49 -0.11 -13.46 1.33
N ALA A 50 -1.20 -14.24 1.29
CA ALA A 50 -2.56 -13.71 1.11
C ALA A 50 -2.89 -12.64 2.17
N ARG A 51 -2.53 -12.90 3.44
CA ARG A 51 -2.70 -11.91 4.51
C ARG A 51 -1.97 -10.60 4.18
N ALA A 52 -0.72 -10.67 3.76
CA ALA A 52 0.05 -9.51 3.38
C ALA A 52 -0.61 -8.75 2.21
N CYS A 53 -1.12 -9.47 1.21
CA CYS A 53 -1.83 -8.89 0.07
C CYS A 53 -3.07 -8.11 0.50
N PHE A 54 -3.90 -8.67 1.39
CA PHE A 54 -5.10 -7.98 1.86
C PHE A 54 -4.78 -6.79 2.75
N VAL A 55 -3.78 -6.88 3.62
CA VAL A 55 -3.31 -5.75 4.44
C VAL A 55 -2.82 -4.62 3.54
N MET A 56 -2.00 -4.91 2.55
CA MET A 56 -1.48 -3.92 1.61
C MET A 56 -2.56 -3.38 0.68
N GLY A 57 -3.48 -4.22 0.23
CA GLY A 57 -4.62 -3.79 -0.59
C GLY A 57 -5.51 -2.80 0.15
N ASN A 58 -5.88 -3.09 1.39
CA ASN A 58 -6.65 -2.17 2.23
C ASN A 58 -5.92 -0.85 2.48
N PHE A 59 -4.61 -0.91 2.67
CA PHE A 59 -3.77 0.29 2.76
C PHE A 59 -3.75 1.05 1.44
N CYS A 60 -3.64 0.35 0.31
CA CYS A 60 -3.60 0.95 -1.02
C CYS A 60 -4.89 1.68 -1.38
N PHE A 61 -6.05 1.27 -0.87
CA PHE A 61 -7.29 2.00 -1.09
C PHE A 61 -7.28 3.39 -0.44
N PHE A 62 -6.77 3.51 0.79
CA PHE A 62 -6.80 4.74 1.57
C PHE A 62 -5.49 4.94 2.35
N PRO A 63 -4.39 5.34 1.68
CA PRO A 63 -3.07 5.39 2.31
C PRO A 63 -2.79 6.66 3.11
N PHE A 64 -3.50 7.77 2.82
CA PHE A 64 -3.25 9.04 3.51
C PHE A 64 -3.72 8.98 4.96
N GLY A 65 -2.90 9.49 5.86
CA GLY A 65 -3.10 9.42 7.31
C GLY A 65 -2.67 8.10 7.94
N ARG A 66 -2.15 7.15 7.15
CA ARG A 66 -1.65 5.84 7.60
C ARG A 66 -0.23 5.58 7.13
N GLU A 67 0.41 4.61 7.77
CA GLU A 67 1.72 4.14 7.35
C GLU A 67 1.88 2.63 7.61
N ALA A 68 2.76 2.01 6.83
CA ALA A 68 3.15 0.63 7.01
C ALA A 68 4.41 0.56 7.89
N VAL A 69 4.32 -0.21 8.97
CA VAL A 69 5.43 -0.43 9.91
C VAL A 69 5.68 -1.92 10.06
N ASP A 70 6.86 -2.27 10.57
CA ASP A 70 7.16 -3.66 10.87
C ASP A 70 6.30 -4.16 12.03
N ARG A 71 5.69 -5.32 11.84
CA ARG A 71 4.90 -5.97 12.87
C ARG A 71 5.85 -6.50 13.96
N PRO A 72 5.50 -6.34 15.25
CA PRO A 72 6.25 -6.98 16.32
C PRO A 72 6.39 -8.50 16.07
N GLY A 73 7.61 -9.02 16.15
CA GLY A 73 7.90 -10.42 15.86
C GLY A 73 8.14 -10.75 14.38
N ALA A 74 8.10 -9.78 13.47
CA ALA A 74 8.58 -9.97 12.12
C ALA A 74 10.09 -10.24 12.14
N GLY A 75 10.49 -11.44 11.75
CA GLY A 75 11.88 -11.90 11.83
C GLY A 75 12.37 -12.55 10.53
N VAL A 76 13.32 -13.45 10.67
CA VAL A 76 13.98 -14.14 9.55
C VAL A 76 12.98 -14.83 8.61
N LEU A 77 11.90 -15.41 9.14
CA LEU A 77 10.88 -16.05 8.32
C LEU A 77 10.16 -15.05 7.40
N SER A 78 9.88 -13.83 7.89
CA SER A 78 9.32 -12.77 7.07
C SER A 78 10.29 -12.32 5.98
N ALA A 79 11.59 -12.25 6.29
CA ALA A 79 12.61 -11.91 5.30
C ALA A 79 12.70 -12.95 4.18
N ILE A 80 12.72 -14.24 4.51
CA ILE A 80 12.71 -15.33 3.52
C ILE A 80 11.43 -15.28 2.69
N SER A 81 10.29 -15.08 3.33
CA SER A 81 8.99 -14.96 2.65
C SER A 81 8.97 -13.79 1.67
N ASN A 82 9.59 -12.67 2.02
CA ASN A 82 9.69 -11.52 1.13
C ASN A 82 10.58 -11.78 -0.09
N ILE A 83 11.65 -12.58 0.03
CA ILE A 83 12.49 -12.97 -1.10
C ILE A 83 11.67 -13.79 -2.10
N ILE A 84 10.91 -14.77 -1.62
CA ILE A 84 10.03 -15.59 -2.47
C ILE A 84 8.94 -14.71 -3.10
N TRP A 85 8.30 -13.86 -2.31
CA TRP A 85 7.29 -12.92 -2.78
C TRP A 85 7.79 -11.98 -3.87
N PHE A 86 9.01 -11.44 -3.71
CA PHE A 86 9.64 -10.53 -4.67
C PHE A 86 9.62 -11.12 -6.08
N VAL A 87 9.99 -12.39 -6.21
CA VAL A 87 10.04 -13.08 -7.51
C VAL A 87 8.65 -13.41 -8.05
N LEU A 88 7.72 -13.83 -7.18
CA LEU A 88 6.41 -14.33 -7.61
C LEU A 88 5.45 -13.20 -8.01
N ALA A 89 5.35 -12.17 -7.19
CA ALA A 89 4.33 -11.12 -7.38
C ALA A 89 4.83 -9.71 -7.04
N GLY A 90 5.79 -9.57 -6.14
CA GLY A 90 6.23 -8.28 -5.63
C GLY A 90 6.73 -7.34 -6.71
N ILE A 91 7.57 -7.82 -7.61
CA ILE A 91 8.12 -7.02 -8.70
C ILE A 91 7.04 -6.53 -9.67
N TRP A 92 6.03 -7.35 -9.95
CA TRP A 92 4.94 -7.00 -10.85
C TRP A 92 4.03 -5.92 -10.26
N LEU A 93 3.70 -6.04 -8.98
CA LEU A 93 2.94 -5.02 -8.26
C LEU A 93 3.74 -3.71 -8.12
N ALA A 94 5.04 -3.80 -7.86
CA ALA A 94 5.92 -2.64 -7.83
C ALA A 94 5.96 -1.91 -9.18
N ILE A 95 6.07 -2.64 -10.29
CA ILE A 95 6.02 -2.08 -11.65
C ILE A 95 4.67 -1.38 -11.87
N GLY A 96 3.56 -2.00 -11.48
CA GLY A 96 2.22 -1.37 -11.57
C GLY A 96 2.15 -0.04 -10.82
N HIS A 97 2.70 0.02 -9.61
CA HIS A 97 2.79 1.28 -8.86
C HIS A 97 3.70 2.32 -9.52
N VAL A 98 4.83 1.90 -10.11
CA VAL A 98 5.73 2.83 -10.85
C VAL A 98 5.02 3.41 -12.07
N ILE A 99 4.33 2.59 -12.85
CA ILE A 99 3.55 3.06 -14.02
C ILE A 99 2.48 4.05 -13.57
N SER A 100 1.76 3.76 -12.49
CA SER A 100 0.76 4.67 -11.91
C SER A 100 1.40 5.97 -11.42
N ALA A 101 2.60 5.90 -10.83
CA ALA A 101 3.35 7.08 -10.42
C ALA A 101 3.71 7.98 -11.59
N ILE A 102 4.17 7.40 -12.71
CA ILE A 102 4.48 8.15 -13.93
C ILE A 102 3.22 8.83 -14.47
N GLY A 103 2.09 8.12 -14.52
CA GLY A 103 0.82 8.68 -14.94
C GLY A 103 0.36 9.86 -14.07
N CYS A 104 0.53 9.76 -12.75
CA CYS A 104 0.23 10.86 -11.83
C CYS A 104 1.19 12.04 -11.99
N ALA A 105 2.48 11.78 -12.21
CA ALA A 105 3.51 12.82 -12.30
C ALA A 105 3.39 13.72 -13.53
N VAL A 106 2.65 13.31 -14.56
CA VAL A 106 2.36 14.14 -15.75
C VAL A 106 1.61 15.43 -15.39
N THR A 107 0.88 15.42 -14.28
CA THR A 107 0.19 16.60 -13.76
C THR A 107 0.83 17.11 -12.47
N ILE A 108 0.86 18.44 -12.26
CA ILE A 108 1.43 19.03 -11.03
C ILE A 108 0.63 18.57 -9.81
N ILE A 109 -0.70 18.50 -9.90
CA ILE A 109 -1.60 18.04 -8.83
C ILE A 109 -1.35 16.55 -8.53
N GLY A 110 -0.94 15.76 -9.51
CA GLY A 110 -0.64 14.35 -9.36
C GLY A 110 0.70 14.03 -8.70
N ILE A 111 1.62 15.00 -8.55
CA ILE A 111 2.95 14.76 -7.96
C ILE A 111 2.88 14.15 -6.54
N PRO A 112 2.07 14.65 -5.59
CA PRO A 112 1.91 14.01 -4.28
C PRO A 112 1.44 12.55 -4.38
N PHE A 113 0.58 12.25 -5.32
CA PHE A 113 0.06 10.91 -5.57
C PHE A 113 1.12 10.00 -6.23
N ALA A 114 1.94 10.57 -7.12
CA ALA A 114 3.10 9.87 -7.69
C ALA A 114 4.09 9.43 -6.59
N ILE A 115 4.40 10.32 -5.66
CA ILE A 115 5.25 10.00 -4.50
C ILE A 115 4.65 8.87 -3.66
N GLN A 116 3.34 8.89 -3.44
CA GLN A 116 2.65 7.84 -2.70
C GLN A 116 2.69 6.50 -3.42
N HIS A 117 2.53 6.48 -4.75
CA HIS A 117 2.71 5.26 -5.55
C HIS A 117 4.14 4.71 -5.45
N LEU A 118 5.17 5.57 -5.46
CA LEU A 118 6.55 5.13 -5.29
C LEU A 118 6.81 4.50 -3.91
N LYS A 119 6.20 5.05 -2.85
CA LYS A 119 6.25 4.44 -1.51
C LYS A 119 5.59 3.06 -1.49
N LEU A 120 4.44 2.93 -2.13
CA LEU A 120 3.74 1.64 -2.27
C LEU A 120 4.51 0.66 -3.15
N ALA A 121 5.22 1.12 -4.19
CA ALA A 121 6.12 0.30 -4.99
C ALA A 121 7.22 -0.33 -4.14
N ALA A 122 7.86 0.46 -3.29
CA ALA A 122 8.87 -0.03 -2.36
C ALA A 122 8.29 -1.06 -1.37
N LEU A 123 7.10 -0.81 -0.82
CA LEU A 123 6.40 -1.75 0.06
C LEU A 123 5.98 -3.03 -0.66
N ALA A 124 5.64 -2.94 -1.95
CA ALA A 124 5.26 -4.10 -2.77
C ALA A 124 6.39 -5.13 -2.89
N LEU A 125 7.64 -4.71 -2.77
CA LEU A 125 8.78 -5.61 -2.84
C LEU A 125 8.95 -6.47 -1.57
N ALA A 126 8.48 -5.99 -0.40
CA ALA A 126 8.64 -6.68 0.88
C ALA A 126 7.44 -6.43 1.83
N PRO A 127 6.23 -6.91 1.49
CA PRO A 127 5.02 -6.62 2.28
C PRO A 127 4.83 -7.56 3.47
N VAL A 128 5.49 -8.72 3.47
CA VAL A 128 5.32 -9.72 4.54
C VAL A 128 5.94 -9.20 5.83
N GLY A 129 5.21 -9.28 6.93
CA GLY A 129 5.65 -8.77 8.22
C GLY A 129 5.29 -7.30 8.47
N LYS A 130 4.58 -6.66 7.56
CA LYS A 130 4.07 -5.30 7.74
C LYS A 130 2.69 -5.28 8.40
N THR A 131 2.42 -4.21 9.11
CA THR A 131 1.10 -3.83 9.61
C THR A 131 0.85 -2.35 9.35
N ILE A 132 -0.41 -1.96 9.29
CA ILE A 132 -0.79 -0.58 9.00
C ILE A 132 -1.23 0.10 10.30
N VAL A 133 -0.69 1.28 10.54
CA VAL A 133 -1.02 2.10 11.70
C VAL A 133 -1.43 3.50 11.25
N ASP A 134 -2.27 4.14 12.05
CA ASP A 134 -2.61 5.55 11.85
C ASP A 134 -1.47 6.43 12.33
N LYS A 135 -1.18 7.50 11.60
CA LYS A 135 -0.09 8.45 11.91
C LYS A 135 -0.37 9.38 13.09
N ARG A 136 -1.48 9.20 13.79
CA ARG A 136 -1.96 10.12 14.86
C ARG A 136 -1.95 9.50 16.22
#